data_848a09cbdea92ecb353d594055db43df
#
_entry.id   848a09cbdea92ecb353d594055db43df
#
_cell.length_a   1.000
_cell.length_b   1.000
_cell.length_c   1.000
_cell.angle_alpha   90.00
_cell.angle_beta   90.00
_cell.angle_gamma   90.00
#
_symmetry.space_group_name_H-M   'P 1'
#
loop_
_entity.id
_entity.type
_entity.pdbx_description
1 polymer ?
#
loop_
_entity_poly.entity_id
_entity_poly.type
_entity_poly.pdbx_seq_one_letter_code
_entity_poly.pdbx_strand_id
1 'polypeptide(L)'
;LTRSSAASDVYKRQTTSLAVAAICASFDQDAPPKTLLRNVALVLFIPFLLVLLQGDFGSALVFVAIGLCLIRENIPLSIFFMALLILLVSLLALVIKAWVIGLWVLGFGLATLFYSMIRRISRRMIIISTVALLTWSQFVPFAYNFLAPHQKERISVVLGKGGDDWNLLQSKIAIGSGKWTGKGYAKGTQTKFDFVPEQNTDFIFSTVGEEGGVLGSFALLILFALLICRIVAVAERQRSHFSRTYGYAIASILLFHVFINVGMTMGLVPVIGIPLPLISYGGSSFLSFSIMIILFIRLDMGRKQSLALS
;
A
#
# COMPACT_ATOMS: atom_id res chain seq x y z
N LEU A 1 -11.13 -19.72 -11.96
CA LEU A 1 -10.77 -18.36 -12.43
C LEU A 1 -9.75 -17.66 -11.53
N THR A 2 -9.65 -18.03 -10.24
CA THR A 2 -8.83 -17.32 -9.24
C THR A 2 -7.32 -17.54 -9.31
N ARG A 3 -6.84 -18.68 -9.81
CA ARG A 3 -5.39 -18.97 -9.89
C ARG A 3 -4.65 -18.25 -11.03
N SER A 4 -5.31 -18.00 -12.16
CA SER A 4 -4.70 -17.28 -13.28
C SER A 4 -4.65 -15.76 -13.07
N SER A 5 -5.60 -15.19 -12.30
CA SER A 5 -5.65 -13.76 -12.00
C SER A 5 -4.50 -13.32 -11.09
N ALA A 6 -4.23 -14.06 -10.01
CA ALA A 6 -3.17 -13.72 -9.06
C ALA A 6 -1.77 -13.66 -9.72
N ALA A 7 -1.47 -14.59 -10.66
CA ALA A 7 -0.22 -14.54 -11.40
C ALA A 7 -0.13 -13.29 -12.28
N SER A 8 -1.21 -12.99 -13.03
CA SER A 8 -1.24 -11.83 -13.92
C SER A 8 -1.06 -10.51 -13.18
N ASP A 9 -1.61 -10.40 -11.97
CA ASP A 9 -1.57 -9.17 -11.19
C ASP A 9 -0.18 -8.88 -10.61
N VAL A 10 0.57 -9.90 -10.24
CA VAL A 10 1.95 -9.70 -9.79
C VAL A 10 2.86 -9.30 -10.95
N TYR A 11 2.70 -9.89 -12.13
CA TYR A 11 3.45 -9.47 -13.33
C TYR A 11 3.12 -8.02 -13.73
N LYS A 12 1.86 -7.58 -13.64
CA LYS A 12 1.48 -6.19 -13.88
C LYS A 12 2.23 -5.22 -12.95
N ARG A 13 2.34 -5.55 -11.68
CA ARG A 13 3.08 -4.74 -10.68
C ARG A 13 4.57 -4.68 -10.99
N GLN A 14 5.15 -5.80 -11.36
CA GLN A 14 6.56 -5.91 -11.72
C GLN A 14 6.90 -5.09 -12.97
N THR A 15 6.13 -5.24 -14.04
CA THR A 15 6.33 -4.47 -15.27
C THR A 15 6.13 -2.97 -15.05
N THR A 16 5.17 -2.58 -14.23
CA THR A 16 4.94 -1.17 -13.89
C THR A 16 6.10 -0.60 -13.08
N SER A 17 6.66 -1.34 -12.12
CA SER A 17 7.84 -0.87 -11.36
C SER A 17 9.06 -0.67 -12.24
N LEU A 18 9.28 -1.56 -13.22
CA LEU A 18 10.34 -1.42 -14.22
C LEU A 18 10.09 -0.23 -15.15
N ALA A 19 8.85 -0.02 -15.60
CA ALA A 19 8.47 1.12 -16.44
C ALA A 19 8.68 2.45 -15.71
N VAL A 20 8.30 2.56 -14.45
CA VAL A 20 8.55 3.75 -13.62
C VAL A 20 10.05 4.00 -13.49
N ALA A 21 10.84 2.97 -13.20
CA ALA A 21 12.29 3.09 -13.08
C ALA A 21 12.92 3.52 -14.40
N ALA A 22 12.45 3.01 -15.55
CA ALA A 22 12.93 3.40 -16.87
C ALA A 22 12.62 4.87 -17.19
N ILE A 23 11.41 5.34 -16.86
CA ILE A 23 11.04 6.74 -17.04
C ILE A 23 11.89 7.65 -16.18
N CYS A 24 12.08 7.31 -14.88
CA CYS A 24 12.92 8.11 -14.00
C CYS A 24 14.39 8.14 -14.48
N ALA A 25 14.87 7.06 -15.08
CA ALA A 25 16.23 6.98 -15.62
C ALA A 25 16.43 7.76 -16.93
N SER A 26 15.39 7.83 -17.78
CA SER A 26 15.45 8.55 -19.05
C SER A 26 15.18 10.06 -18.89
N PHE A 27 14.83 10.49 -17.67
CA PHE A 27 14.45 11.87 -17.42
C PHE A 27 15.72 12.72 -17.24
N ASP A 28 15.81 13.80 -18.02
CA ASP A 28 16.87 14.80 -17.90
C ASP A 28 16.72 15.56 -16.56
N GLN A 29 17.80 15.63 -15.78
CA GLN A 29 17.79 16.30 -14.47
C GLN A 29 17.51 17.82 -14.58
N ASP A 30 17.74 18.42 -15.75
CA ASP A 30 17.48 19.82 -16.03
C ASP A 30 16.01 20.07 -16.44
N ALA A 31 15.23 19.03 -16.71
CA ALA A 31 13.85 19.17 -17.10
C ALA A 31 12.96 19.46 -15.87
N PRO A 32 11.85 20.22 -16.05
CA PRO A 32 10.98 20.58 -14.93
C PRO A 32 10.34 19.34 -14.29
N PRO A 33 10.33 19.22 -12.95
CA PRO A 33 9.81 18.04 -12.22
C PRO A 33 8.34 17.71 -12.54
N LYS A 34 7.59 18.68 -13.07
CA LYS A 34 6.20 18.49 -13.51
C LYS A 34 6.03 17.51 -14.68
N THR A 35 7.01 17.45 -15.58
CA THR A 35 6.97 16.53 -16.74
C THR A 35 7.26 15.10 -16.30
N LEU A 36 8.22 14.91 -15.41
CA LEU A 36 8.46 13.61 -14.78
C LEU A 36 7.20 13.11 -14.06
N LEU A 37 6.64 13.94 -13.19
CA LEU A 37 5.44 13.62 -12.42
C LEU A 37 4.28 13.24 -13.35
N ARG A 38 4.06 13.98 -14.44
CA ARG A 38 3.00 13.67 -15.41
C ARG A 38 3.21 12.32 -16.08
N ASN A 39 4.42 12.02 -16.54
CA ASN A 39 4.72 10.79 -17.26
C ASN A 39 4.62 9.56 -16.33
N VAL A 40 5.17 9.66 -15.12
CA VAL A 40 5.06 8.58 -14.12
C VAL A 40 3.61 8.42 -13.66
N ALA A 41 2.88 9.53 -13.44
CA ALA A 41 1.47 9.46 -13.08
C ALA A 41 0.64 8.74 -14.16
N LEU A 42 0.89 8.97 -15.45
CA LEU A 42 0.19 8.25 -16.53
C LEU A 42 0.49 6.74 -16.49
N VAL A 43 1.75 6.35 -16.29
CA VAL A 43 2.16 4.94 -16.24
C VAL A 43 1.62 4.22 -15.01
N LEU A 44 1.44 4.93 -13.90
CA LEU A 44 0.80 4.38 -12.70
C LEU A 44 -0.73 4.39 -12.80
N PHE A 45 -1.31 5.45 -13.36
CA PHE A 45 -2.76 5.65 -13.39
C PHE A 45 -3.47 4.72 -14.37
N ILE A 46 -2.87 4.43 -15.54
CA ILE A 46 -3.50 3.55 -16.54
C ILE A 46 -3.69 2.13 -15.99
N PRO A 47 -2.64 1.41 -15.47
CA PRO A 47 -2.84 0.11 -14.85
C PRO A 47 -3.74 0.16 -13.61
N PHE A 48 -3.60 1.19 -12.77
CA PHE A 48 -4.47 1.41 -11.63
C PHE A 48 -5.95 1.44 -12.04
N LEU A 49 -6.29 2.25 -13.05
CA LEU A 49 -7.66 2.37 -13.52
C LEU A 49 -8.19 1.06 -14.13
N LEU A 50 -7.37 0.39 -14.95
CA LEU A 50 -7.74 -0.89 -15.56
C LEU A 50 -8.02 -1.98 -14.51
N VAL A 51 -7.17 -2.08 -13.48
CA VAL A 51 -7.35 -3.05 -12.40
C VAL A 51 -8.54 -2.67 -11.50
N LEU A 52 -8.76 -1.37 -11.28
CA LEU A 52 -9.93 -0.87 -10.56
C LEU A 52 -11.24 -1.24 -11.29
N LEU A 53 -11.28 -1.09 -12.62
CA LEU A 53 -12.42 -1.49 -13.45
C LEU A 53 -12.68 -3.00 -13.44
N GLN A 54 -11.64 -3.83 -13.20
CA GLN A 54 -11.78 -5.27 -12.99
C GLN A 54 -12.35 -5.62 -11.59
N GLY A 55 -12.56 -4.64 -10.72
CA GLY A 55 -13.08 -4.83 -9.36
C GLY A 55 -12.02 -5.28 -8.34
N ASP A 56 -10.74 -5.32 -8.71
CA ASP A 56 -9.65 -5.70 -7.81
C ASP A 56 -9.03 -4.47 -7.15
N PHE A 57 -9.66 -4.02 -6.08
CA PHE A 57 -9.19 -2.86 -5.30
C PHE A 57 -7.82 -3.12 -4.64
N GLY A 58 -7.55 -4.35 -4.22
CA GLY A 58 -6.31 -4.71 -3.57
C GLY A 58 -5.11 -4.52 -4.48
N SER A 59 -5.17 -5.11 -5.67
CA SER A 59 -4.13 -4.94 -6.68
C SER A 59 -4.00 -3.49 -7.16
N ALA A 60 -5.11 -2.75 -7.27
CA ALA A 60 -5.06 -1.35 -7.65
C ALA A 60 -4.26 -0.50 -6.64
N LEU A 61 -4.46 -0.68 -5.34
CA LEU A 61 -3.75 0.08 -4.31
C LEU A 61 -2.23 -0.11 -4.34
N VAL A 62 -1.74 -1.24 -4.84
CA VAL A 62 -0.28 -1.46 -4.97
C VAL A 62 0.36 -0.46 -5.95
N PHE A 63 -0.35 -0.04 -7.00
CA PHE A 63 0.17 0.98 -7.93
C PHE A 63 0.35 2.33 -7.23
N VAL A 64 -0.53 2.66 -6.26
CA VAL A 64 -0.35 3.85 -5.42
C VAL A 64 0.89 3.71 -4.55
N ALA A 65 1.12 2.51 -3.98
CA ALA A 65 2.31 2.25 -3.18
C ALA A 65 3.62 2.38 -4.00
N ILE A 66 3.64 1.95 -5.28
CA ILE A 66 4.78 2.19 -6.17
C ILE A 66 5.08 3.69 -6.29
N GLY A 67 4.06 4.53 -6.25
CA GLY A 67 4.24 5.98 -6.24
C GLY A 67 5.10 6.50 -5.10
N LEU A 68 5.22 5.77 -3.97
CA LEU A 68 6.08 6.17 -2.85
C LEU A 68 7.57 6.21 -3.23
N CYS A 69 8.00 5.45 -4.23
CA CYS A 69 9.38 5.50 -4.73
C CYS A 69 9.75 6.90 -5.26
N LEU A 70 8.76 7.68 -5.69
CA LEU A 70 8.94 9.02 -6.24
C LEU A 70 9.32 10.06 -5.18
N ILE A 71 9.15 9.77 -3.88
CA ILE A 71 9.61 10.65 -2.80
C ILE A 71 11.11 10.91 -2.96
N ARG A 72 11.85 9.90 -3.39
CA ARG A 72 13.30 10.00 -3.58
C ARG A 72 13.70 10.79 -4.85
N GLU A 73 12.81 10.89 -5.82
CA GLU A 73 13.01 11.63 -7.07
C GLU A 73 12.57 13.11 -6.96
N ASN A 74 12.77 13.72 -5.78
CA ASN A 74 12.46 15.14 -5.50
C ASN A 74 10.99 15.54 -5.69
N ILE A 75 10.06 14.59 -5.69
CA ILE A 75 8.64 14.93 -5.65
C ILE A 75 8.32 15.43 -4.24
N PRO A 76 7.67 16.61 -4.12
CA PRO A 76 7.45 17.22 -2.83
C PRO A 76 6.57 16.34 -1.94
N LEU A 77 7.04 16.10 -0.72
CA LEU A 77 6.36 15.28 0.30
C LEU A 77 4.91 15.77 0.57
N SER A 78 4.62 17.02 0.26
CA SER A 78 3.27 17.60 0.35
C SER A 78 2.22 16.83 -0.46
N ILE A 79 2.59 16.20 -1.59
CA ILE A 79 1.68 15.39 -2.41
C ILE A 79 1.21 14.16 -1.61
N PHE A 80 2.12 13.51 -0.88
CA PHE A 80 1.80 12.35 -0.05
C PHE A 80 0.96 12.74 1.16
N PHE A 81 1.27 13.88 1.79
CA PHE A 81 0.43 14.41 2.87
C PHE A 81 -0.98 14.77 2.38
N MET A 82 -1.10 15.35 1.17
CA MET A 82 -2.40 15.60 0.56
C MET A 82 -3.17 14.31 0.27
N ALA A 83 -2.51 13.28 -0.25
CA ALA A 83 -3.13 11.98 -0.49
C ALA A 83 -3.60 11.34 0.83
N LEU A 84 -2.78 11.38 1.87
CA LEU A 84 -3.12 10.89 3.21
C LEU A 84 -4.30 11.69 3.81
N LEU A 85 -4.32 13.00 3.64
CA LEU A 85 -5.41 13.86 4.09
C LEU A 85 -6.72 13.54 3.37
N ILE A 86 -6.68 13.34 2.05
CA ILE A 86 -7.83 12.93 1.26
C ILE A 86 -8.37 11.58 1.75
N LEU A 87 -7.48 10.61 1.99
CA LEU A 87 -7.86 9.31 2.55
C LEU A 87 -8.51 9.44 3.92
N LEU A 88 -7.92 10.22 4.81
CA LEU A 88 -8.44 10.46 6.16
C LEU A 88 -9.83 11.13 6.10
N VAL A 89 -9.99 12.17 5.28
CA VAL A 89 -11.28 12.85 5.08
C VAL A 89 -12.31 11.88 4.50
N SER A 90 -11.90 10.99 3.58
CA SER A 90 -12.80 9.97 3.01
C SER A 90 -13.30 8.98 4.07
N LEU A 91 -12.40 8.46 4.90
CA LEU A 91 -12.78 7.54 5.99
C LEU A 91 -13.70 8.23 7.00
N LEU A 92 -13.35 9.45 7.41
CA LEU A 92 -14.18 10.22 8.34
C LEU A 92 -15.56 10.52 7.76
N ALA A 93 -15.66 10.83 6.46
CA ALA A 93 -16.92 11.13 5.79
C ALA A 93 -17.90 9.92 5.73
N LEU A 94 -17.37 8.70 5.87
CA LEU A 94 -18.19 7.48 5.98
C LEU A 94 -18.62 7.17 7.42
N VAL A 95 -17.84 7.64 8.41
CA VAL A 95 -18.14 7.41 9.84
C VAL A 95 -19.06 8.50 10.40
N ILE A 96 -18.71 9.74 10.12
CA ILE A 96 -19.37 10.93 10.65
C ILE A 96 -20.23 11.55 9.55
N LYS A 97 -21.34 12.19 9.91
CA LYS A 97 -22.18 12.90 8.93
C LYS A 97 -21.34 13.89 8.11
N ALA A 98 -21.41 13.80 6.79
CA ALA A 98 -20.56 14.56 5.86
C ALA A 98 -20.59 16.08 6.10
N TRP A 99 -21.74 16.65 6.51
CA TRP A 99 -21.86 18.07 6.81
C TRP A 99 -21.01 18.50 8.02
N VAL A 100 -20.85 17.61 9.04
CA VAL A 100 -19.97 17.87 10.20
C VAL A 100 -18.53 17.99 9.76
N ILE A 101 -18.09 17.05 8.90
CA ILE A 101 -16.72 17.09 8.34
C ILE A 101 -16.54 18.32 7.47
N GLY A 102 -17.56 18.68 6.68
CA GLY A 102 -17.55 19.93 5.93
C GLY A 102 -17.29 21.15 6.83
N LEU A 103 -17.91 21.23 7.99
CA LEU A 103 -17.67 22.30 8.98
C LEU A 103 -16.23 22.27 9.52
N TRP A 104 -15.67 21.09 9.81
CA TRP A 104 -14.28 20.97 10.26
C TRP A 104 -13.29 21.39 9.17
N VAL A 105 -13.50 20.95 7.93
CA VAL A 105 -12.67 21.34 6.78
C VAL A 105 -12.74 22.84 6.54
N LEU A 106 -13.94 23.45 6.65
CA LEU A 106 -14.15 24.88 6.51
C LEU A 106 -13.44 25.65 7.64
N GLY A 107 -13.61 25.23 8.88
CA GLY A 107 -12.97 25.86 10.04
C GLY A 107 -11.44 25.82 9.93
N PHE A 108 -10.87 24.67 9.55
CA PHE A 108 -9.44 24.53 9.32
C PHE A 108 -8.96 25.39 8.14
N GLY A 109 -9.73 25.44 7.06
CA GLY A 109 -9.45 26.31 5.91
C GLY A 109 -9.44 27.78 6.26
N LEU A 110 -10.40 28.24 7.06
CA LEU A 110 -10.44 29.63 7.56
C LEU A 110 -9.26 29.94 8.50
N ALA A 111 -8.92 29.01 9.40
CA ALA A 111 -7.77 29.16 10.29
C ALA A 111 -6.45 29.26 9.51
N THR A 112 -6.28 28.41 8.47
CA THR A 112 -5.09 28.47 7.60
C THR A 112 -5.06 29.72 6.74
N LEU A 113 -6.20 30.23 6.29
CA LEU A 113 -6.30 31.52 5.61
C LEU A 113 -5.89 32.67 6.53
N PHE A 114 -6.36 32.67 7.77
CA PHE A 114 -5.96 33.66 8.76
C PHE A 114 -4.45 33.60 9.02
N TYR A 115 -3.90 32.39 9.21
CA TYR A 115 -2.46 32.20 9.39
C TYR A 115 -1.64 32.65 8.16
N SER A 116 -2.18 32.49 6.95
CA SER A 116 -1.52 32.92 5.71
C SER A 116 -1.35 34.44 5.60
N MET A 117 -2.20 35.21 6.29
CA MET A 117 -2.06 36.65 6.37
C MET A 117 -0.77 37.05 7.12
N ILE A 118 -0.34 36.22 8.08
CA ILE A 118 0.86 36.48 8.90
C ILE A 118 2.11 35.97 8.17
N ARG A 119 2.03 34.81 7.48
CA ARG A 119 3.19 34.11 6.92
C ARG A 119 3.37 34.22 5.39
N ARG A 120 2.60 35.04 4.68
CA ARG A 120 2.66 35.27 3.22
C ARG A 120 2.53 33.97 2.38
N ILE A 121 1.78 32.99 2.87
CA ILE A 121 1.48 31.80 2.11
C ILE A 121 0.43 32.11 1.03
N SER A 122 0.48 31.43 -0.13
CA SER A 122 -0.45 31.66 -1.23
C SER A 122 -1.91 31.38 -0.86
N ARG A 123 -2.70 32.45 -0.65
CA ARG A 123 -4.12 32.37 -0.30
C ARG A 123 -4.93 31.59 -1.33
N ARG A 124 -4.59 31.72 -2.64
CA ARG A 124 -5.27 31.00 -3.72
C ARG A 124 -5.17 29.48 -3.55
N MET A 125 -3.99 28.97 -3.19
CA MET A 125 -3.79 27.53 -2.97
C MET A 125 -4.62 27.01 -1.79
N ILE A 126 -4.69 27.80 -0.69
CA ILE A 126 -5.48 27.43 0.50
C ILE A 126 -6.97 27.37 0.15
N ILE A 127 -7.48 28.39 -0.56
CA ILE A 127 -8.89 28.42 -0.98
C ILE A 127 -9.21 27.22 -1.89
N ILE A 128 -8.38 26.96 -2.91
CA ILE A 128 -8.58 25.85 -3.84
C ILE A 128 -8.57 24.51 -3.09
N SER A 129 -7.60 24.27 -2.21
CA SER A 129 -7.51 23.03 -1.45
C SER A 129 -8.67 22.85 -0.47
N THR A 130 -9.11 23.93 0.18
CA THR A 130 -10.27 23.89 1.10
C THR A 130 -11.55 23.57 0.34
N VAL A 131 -11.80 24.24 -0.79
CA VAL A 131 -12.98 23.97 -1.63
C VAL A 131 -12.94 22.55 -2.17
N ALA A 132 -11.79 22.08 -2.65
CA ALA A 132 -11.62 20.71 -3.13
C ALA A 132 -11.90 19.66 -2.05
N LEU A 133 -11.42 19.86 -0.82
CA LEU A 133 -11.68 18.95 0.30
C LEU A 133 -13.15 19.02 0.77
N LEU A 134 -13.77 20.18 0.73
CA LEU A 134 -15.20 20.33 1.01
C LEU A 134 -16.06 19.57 0.02
N THR A 135 -15.84 19.77 -1.28
CA THR A 135 -16.57 19.05 -2.32
C THR A 135 -16.31 17.56 -2.25
N TRP A 136 -15.06 17.15 -1.97
CA TRP A 136 -14.69 15.75 -1.78
C TRP A 136 -15.42 15.11 -0.59
N SER A 137 -15.48 15.78 0.55
CA SER A 137 -16.14 15.25 1.75
C SER A 137 -17.65 15.00 1.54
N GLN A 138 -18.31 15.78 0.68
CA GLN A 138 -19.72 15.58 0.33
C GLN A 138 -19.89 14.50 -0.76
N PHE A 139 -18.90 14.40 -1.67
CA PHE A 139 -18.93 13.43 -2.77
C PHE A 139 -18.74 11.99 -2.27
N VAL A 140 -17.92 11.76 -1.25
CA VAL A 140 -17.60 10.41 -0.75
C VAL A 140 -18.84 9.61 -0.33
N PRO A 141 -19.78 10.11 0.49
CA PRO A 141 -20.98 9.37 0.83
C PRO A 141 -21.90 9.12 -0.38
N PHE A 142 -21.94 10.06 -1.32
CA PHE A 142 -22.65 9.89 -2.59
C PHE A 142 -22.03 8.74 -3.40
N ALA A 143 -20.71 8.75 -3.60
CA ALA A 143 -20.00 7.70 -4.30
C ALA A 143 -20.16 6.32 -3.60
N TYR A 144 -20.15 6.28 -2.27
CA TYR A 144 -20.39 5.06 -1.50
C TYR A 144 -21.71 4.38 -1.86
N ASN A 145 -22.76 5.14 -2.19
CA ASN A 145 -24.06 4.56 -2.57
C ASN A 145 -24.01 3.78 -3.88
N PHE A 146 -23.06 4.07 -4.78
CA PHE A 146 -22.87 3.37 -6.05
C PHE A 146 -21.99 2.12 -5.95
N LEU A 147 -21.39 1.86 -4.80
CA LEU A 147 -20.56 0.66 -4.60
C LEU A 147 -21.43 -0.60 -4.59
N ALA A 148 -20.89 -1.69 -5.11
CA ALA A 148 -21.52 -3.00 -5.06
C ALA A 148 -21.72 -3.48 -3.60
N PRO A 149 -22.73 -4.32 -3.30
CA PRO A 149 -23.03 -4.77 -1.94
C PRO A 149 -21.82 -5.35 -1.21
N HIS A 150 -21.04 -6.21 -1.86
CA HIS A 150 -19.84 -6.82 -1.29
C HIS A 150 -18.72 -5.80 -0.95
N GLN A 151 -18.68 -4.67 -1.67
CA GLN A 151 -17.71 -3.60 -1.40
C GLN A 151 -18.14 -2.77 -0.19
N LYS A 152 -19.45 -2.47 -0.10
CA LYS A 152 -20.04 -1.79 1.06
C LYS A 152 -19.83 -2.60 2.33
N GLU A 153 -20.03 -3.91 2.26
CA GLU A 153 -19.84 -4.82 3.38
C GLU A 153 -18.41 -4.77 3.90
N ARG A 154 -17.40 -4.87 3.03
CA ARG A 154 -15.97 -4.74 3.41
C ARG A 154 -15.64 -3.43 4.11
N ILE A 155 -16.20 -2.32 3.61
CA ILE A 155 -16.02 -1.00 4.23
C ILE A 155 -16.76 -0.94 5.57
N SER A 156 -17.97 -1.47 5.66
CA SER A 156 -18.77 -1.44 6.88
C SER A 156 -18.14 -2.24 8.03
N VAL A 157 -17.50 -3.35 7.71
CA VAL A 157 -16.75 -4.17 8.69
C VAL A 157 -15.62 -3.35 9.33
N VAL A 158 -14.84 -2.63 8.52
CA VAL A 158 -13.75 -1.76 9.03
C VAL A 158 -14.26 -0.61 9.88
N LEU A 159 -15.41 -0.07 9.50
CA LEU A 159 -16.05 1.01 10.25
C LEU A 159 -16.79 0.53 11.51
N GLY A 160 -16.76 -0.77 11.81
CA GLY A 160 -17.46 -1.38 12.94
C GLY A 160 -18.97 -1.34 12.81
N LYS A 161 -19.50 -1.12 11.60
CA LYS A 161 -20.94 -1.05 11.28
C LYS A 161 -21.46 -2.27 10.54
N GLY A 162 -20.58 -3.18 10.14
CA GLY A 162 -20.92 -4.41 9.40
C GLY A 162 -21.15 -5.59 10.33
N GLY A 163 -21.86 -6.62 9.81
CA GLY A 163 -21.89 -7.93 10.43
C GLY A 163 -20.47 -8.53 10.53
N ASP A 164 -20.31 -9.50 11.42
CA ASP A 164 -19.05 -10.17 11.63
C ASP A 164 -18.58 -10.80 10.29
N ASP A 165 -17.52 -10.22 9.69
CA ASP A 165 -16.78 -10.94 8.67
C ASP A 165 -16.16 -12.17 9.34
N TRP A 166 -16.73 -13.33 9.06
CA TRP A 166 -16.33 -14.61 9.66
C TRP A 166 -14.82 -14.80 9.57
N ASN A 167 -14.21 -14.47 8.43
CA ASN A 167 -12.78 -14.62 8.21
C ASN A 167 -11.97 -13.74 9.15
N LEU A 168 -12.40 -12.49 9.32
CA LEU A 168 -11.75 -11.53 10.21
C LEU A 168 -11.92 -11.91 11.67
N LEU A 169 -13.13 -12.35 12.07
CA LEU A 169 -13.38 -12.78 13.43
C LEU A 169 -12.51 -13.99 13.80
N GLN A 170 -12.48 -15.01 12.94
CA GLN A 170 -11.66 -16.21 13.14
C GLN A 170 -10.16 -15.88 13.14
N SER A 171 -9.71 -14.97 12.26
CA SER A 171 -8.33 -14.49 12.25
C SER A 171 -7.94 -13.84 13.58
N LYS A 172 -8.79 -12.97 14.13
CA LYS A 172 -8.54 -12.33 15.44
C LYS A 172 -8.52 -13.35 16.58
N ILE A 173 -9.42 -14.35 16.55
CA ILE A 173 -9.44 -15.43 17.54
C ILE A 173 -8.14 -16.27 17.44
N ALA A 174 -7.70 -16.60 16.21
CA ALA A 174 -6.46 -17.34 15.99
C ALA A 174 -5.26 -16.58 16.57
N ILE A 175 -5.06 -15.32 16.18
CA ILE A 175 -3.95 -14.47 16.67
C ILE A 175 -4.01 -14.34 18.21
N GLY A 176 -5.19 -14.06 18.78
CA GLY A 176 -5.36 -13.90 20.21
C GLY A 176 -5.09 -15.19 21.01
N SER A 177 -5.41 -16.35 20.41
CA SER A 177 -5.18 -17.66 21.01
C SER A 177 -3.70 -18.04 21.14
N GLY A 178 -2.82 -17.43 20.32
CA GLY A 178 -1.38 -17.67 20.34
C GLY A 178 -0.65 -17.08 21.55
N LYS A 179 -1.26 -16.10 22.24
CA LYS A 179 -0.64 -15.43 23.41
C LYS A 179 0.81 -14.96 23.10
N TRP A 180 1.73 -15.06 24.08
CA TRP A 180 3.11 -14.60 23.93
C TRP A 180 4.00 -15.54 23.11
N THR A 181 3.92 -16.84 23.35
CA THR A 181 4.86 -17.85 22.81
C THR A 181 4.27 -18.71 21.70
N GLY A 182 2.98 -18.54 21.41
CA GLY A 182 2.26 -19.38 20.45
C GLY A 182 1.92 -20.77 20.97
N LYS A 183 1.13 -21.49 20.19
CA LYS A 183 0.76 -22.91 20.47
C LYS A 183 1.82 -23.90 19.99
N GLY A 184 2.80 -23.43 19.22
CA GLY A 184 3.82 -24.25 18.57
C GLY A 184 3.48 -24.62 17.13
N TYR A 185 4.49 -24.94 16.35
CA TYR A 185 4.40 -25.27 14.93
C TYR A 185 3.41 -26.42 14.69
N ALA A 186 2.50 -26.24 13.76
CA ALA A 186 1.42 -27.16 13.37
C ALA A 186 0.50 -27.61 14.55
N LYS A 187 0.47 -26.84 15.66
CA LYS A 187 -0.39 -27.12 16.83
C LYS A 187 -1.51 -26.10 16.98
N GLY A 188 -1.66 -25.18 16.02
CA GLY A 188 -2.75 -24.23 15.98
C GLY A 188 -4.11 -24.93 15.84
N THR A 189 -5.06 -24.60 16.71
CA THR A 189 -6.39 -25.24 16.65
C THR A 189 -7.27 -24.59 15.60
N GLN A 190 -7.21 -23.27 15.44
CA GLN A 190 -7.97 -22.53 14.45
C GLN A 190 -7.47 -22.82 13.03
N THR A 191 -6.13 -22.89 12.88
CA THR A 191 -5.48 -23.12 11.60
C THR A 191 -5.55 -24.61 11.18
N LYS A 192 -5.41 -25.55 12.14
CA LYS A 192 -5.44 -26.99 11.82
C LYS A 192 -6.82 -27.52 11.38
N PHE A 193 -7.89 -26.91 11.89
CA PHE A 193 -9.26 -27.31 11.56
C PHE A 193 -9.90 -26.42 10.47
N ASP A 194 -9.10 -25.61 9.77
CA ASP A 194 -9.54 -24.73 8.67
C ASP A 194 -10.68 -23.77 9.04
N PHE A 195 -10.72 -23.32 10.32
CA PHE A 195 -11.72 -22.36 10.75
C PHE A 195 -11.50 -20.97 10.14
N VAL A 196 -10.27 -20.65 9.70
CA VAL A 196 -9.95 -19.43 9.00
C VAL A 196 -9.91 -19.72 7.50
N PRO A 197 -10.94 -19.37 6.71
CA PRO A 197 -10.88 -19.48 5.27
C PRO A 197 -9.68 -18.68 4.72
N GLU A 198 -9.06 -19.19 3.64
CA GLU A 198 -7.90 -18.56 2.99
C GLU A 198 -6.69 -18.33 3.93
N GLN A 199 -6.58 -19.11 5.02
CA GLN A 199 -5.49 -19.01 6.00
C GLN A 199 -4.10 -19.21 5.40
N ASN A 200 -3.98 -19.99 4.32
CA ASN A 200 -2.70 -20.26 3.65
C ASN A 200 -2.29 -19.16 2.67
N THR A 201 -3.22 -18.31 2.26
CA THR A 201 -3.02 -17.26 1.27
C THR A 201 -3.05 -15.87 1.91
N ASP A 202 -4.23 -15.28 2.03
CA ASP A 202 -4.38 -13.89 2.43
C ASP A 202 -4.35 -13.70 3.95
N PHE A 203 -4.75 -14.72 4.72
CA PHE A 203 -4.77 -14.69 6.18
C PHE A 203 -3.60 -15.44 6.84
N ILE A 204 -2.49 -15.67 6.11
CA ILE A 204 -1.34 -16.43 6.63
C ILE A 204 -0.76 -15.85 7.93
N PHE A 205 -0.84 -14.54 8.13
CA PHE A 205 -0.36 -13.92 9.35
C PHE A 205 -1.15 -14.37 10.59
N SER A 206 -2.42 -14.79 10.45
CA SER A 206 -3.17 -15.39 11.55
C SER A 206 -2.58 -16.73 12.02
N THR A 207 -2.10 -17.54 11.07
CA THR A 207 -1.38 -18.78 11.38
C THR A 207 -0.08 -18.50 12.12
N VAL A 208 0.70 -17.51 11.65
CA VAL A 208 1.92 -17.09 12.34
C VAL A 208 1.61 -16.61 13.76
N GLY A 209 0.52 -15.85 13.93
CA GLY A 209 0.08 -15.35 15.23
C GLY A 209 -0.39 -16.47 16.16
N GLU A 210 -1.09 -17.49 15.67
CA GLU A 210 -1.54 -18.62 16.47
C GLU A 210 -0.39 -19.54 16.89
N GLU A 211 0.48 -19.90 15.94
CA GLU A 211 1.56 -20.87 16.16
C GLU A 211 2.79 -20.26 16.85
N GLY A 212 3.18 -19.06 16.44
CA GLY A 212 4.36 -18.35 16.94
C GLY A 212 4.07 -17.34 18.04
N GLY A 213 2.81 -17.01 18.27
CA GLY A 213 2.39 -15.98 19.24
C GLY A 213 2.91 -14.59 18.89
N VAL A 214 2.90 -13.71 19.88
CA VAL A 214 3.43 -12.35 19.76
C VAL A 214 4.90 -12.36 19.38
N LEU A 215 5.70 -13.23 19.98
CA LEU A 215 7.15 -13.30 19.70
C LEU A 215 7.43 -13.72 18.26
N GLY A 216 6.75 -14.75 17.76
CA GLY A 216 6.90 -15.20 16.37
C GLY A 216 6.42 -14.15 15.36
N SER A 217 5.31 -13.48 15.66
CA SER A 217 4.79 -12.37 14.85
C SER A 217 5.78 -11.20 14.76
N PHE A 218 6.34 -10.77 15.92
CA PHE A 218 7.36 -9.72 15.94
C PHE A 218 8.65 -10.13 15.24
N ALA A 219 9.11 -11.37 15.41
CA ALA A 219 10.28 -11.88 14.71
C ALA A 219 10.10 -11.81 13.18
N LEU A 220 8.92 -12.23 12.69
CA LEU A 220 8.59 -12.13 11.26
C LEU A 220 8.58 -10.67 10.77
N LEU A 221 7.95 -9.77 11.51
CA LEU A 221 7.90 -8.34 11.15
C LEU A 221 9.29 -7.70 11.16
N ILE A 222 10.16 -8.07 12.11
CA ILE A 222 11.56 -7.61 12.15
C ILE A 222 12.32 -8.12 10.91
N LEU A 223 12.13 -9.38 10.51
CA LEU A 223 12.76 -9.91 9.29
C LEU A 223 12.33 -9.15 8.04
N PHE A 224 11.04 -8.81 7.90
CA PHE A 224 10.58 -7.97 6.81
C PHE A 224 11.16 -6.55 6.88
N ALA A 225 11.20 -5.95 8.05
CA ALA A 225 11.79 -4.63 8.24
C ALA A 225 13.29 -4.63 7.85
N LEU A 226 14.04 -5.65 8.27
CA LEU A 226 15.45 -5.82 7.89
C LEU A 226 15.61 -6.01 6.39
N LEU A 227 14.76 -6.82 5.75
CA LEU A 227 14.77 -7.03 4.30
C LEU A 227 14.52 -5.70 3.56
N ILE A 228 13.49 -4.97 3.93
CA ILE A 228 13.12 -3.68 3.33
C ILE A 228 14.22 -2.66 3.55
N CYS A 229 14.74 -2.51 4.76
CA CYS A 229 15.86 -1.62 5.07
C CYS A 229 17.11 -2.00 4.27
N ARG A 230 17.38 -3.30 4.08
CA ARG A 230 18.50 -3.76 3.27
C ARG A 230 18.34 -3.41 1.79
N ILE A 231 17.12 -3.57 1.23
CA ILE A 231 16.83 -3.18 -0.15
C ILE A 231 17.01 -1.67 -0.32
N VAL A 232 16.52 -0.85 0.60
CA VAL A 232 16.69 0.61 0.58
C VAL A 232 18.17 0.98 0.67
N ALA A 233 18.93 0.39 1.60
CA ALA A 233 20.36 0.65 1.73
C ALA A 233 21.17 0.26 0.47
N VAL A 234 20.75 -0.83 -0.21
CA VAL A 234 21.35 -1.21 -1.49
C VAL A 234 20.92 -0.25 -2.60
N ALA A 235 19.67 0.23 -2.61
CA ALA A 235 19.16 1.21 -3.57
C ALA A 235 19.92 2.54 -3.46
N GLU A 236 20.19 3.03 -2.24
CA GLU A 236 20.91 4.29 -2.02
C GLU A 236 22.33 4.28 -2.58
N ARG A 237 23.01 3.15 -2.56
CA ARG A 237 24.36 3.03 -3.09
C ARG A 237 24.42 2.89 -4.61
N GLN A 238 23.25 2.76 -5.31
CA GLN A 238 23.24 2.65 -6.77
C GLN A 238 23.60 3.98 -7.44
N ARG A 239 24.47 3.92 -8.46
CA ARG A 239 24.80 5.09 -9.30
C ARG A 239 23.75 5.33 -10.38
N SER A 240 23.18 4.26 -10.93
CA SER A 240 22.14 4.32 -11.94
C SER A 240 20.81 4.75 -11.30
N HIS A 241 20.17 5.79 -11.84
CA HIS A 241 18.83 6.21 -11.47
C HIS A 241 17.82 5.06 -11.63
N PHE A 242 17.94 4.28 -12.70
CA PHE A 242 17.10 3.10 -12.94
C PHE A 242 17.16 2.12 -11.77
N SER A 243 18.36 1.67 -11.41
CA SER A 243 18.55 0.66 -10.36
C SER A 243 18.10 1.19 -9.00
N ARG A 244 18.35 2.49 -8.74
CA ARG A 244 17.93 3.15 -7.49
C ARG A 244 16.42 3.20 -7.38
N THR A 245 15.73 3.76 -8.38
CA THR A 245 14.27 3.88 -8.40
C THR A 245 13.58 2.52 -8.36
N TYR A 246 14.13 1.53 -9.07
CA TYR A 246 13.62 0.16 -9.04
C TYR A 246 13.73 -0.45 -7.64
N GLY A 247 14.84 -0.26 -6.94
CA GLY A 247 15.01 -0.71 -5.56
C GLY A 247 13.98 -0.08 -4.60
N TYR A 248 13.74 1.21 -4.72
CA TYR A 248 12.70 1.89 -3.95
C TYR A 248 11.30 1.40 -4.28
N ALA A 249 11.00 1.13 -5.54
CA ALA A 249 9.70 0.57 -5.94
C ALA A 249 9.47 -0.81 -5.31
N ILE A 250 10.48 -1.69 -5.30
CA ILE A 250 10.41 -3.00 -4.62
C ILE A 250 10.17 -2.83 -3.12
N ALA A 251 10.95 -1.97 -2.47
CA ALA A 251 10.80 -1.69 -1.05
C ALA A 251 9.39 -1.20 -0.70
N SER A 252 8.83 -0.30 -1.52
CA SER A 252 7.47 0.22 -1.38
C SER A 252 6.40 -0.87 -1.56
N ILE A 253 6.56 -1.74 -2.56
CA ILE A 253 5.64 -2.88 -2.78
C ILE A 253 5.67 -3.83 -1.58
N LEU A 254 6.86 -4.23 -1.13
CA LEU A 254 7.00 -5.13 0.03
C LEU A 254 6.40 -4.52 1.29
N LEU A 255 6.73 -3.26 1.58
CA LEU A 255 6.19 -2.54 2.73
C LEU A 255 4.66 -2.50 2.70
N PHE A 256 4.09 -2.18 1.54
CA PHE A 256 2.65 -2.09 1.38
C PHE A 256 1.97 -3.45 1.58
N HIS A 257 2.51 -4.53 0.98
CA HIS A 257 1.96 -5.87 1.16
C HIS A 257 1.98 -6.32 2.62
N VAL A 258 3.11 -6.12 3.31
CA VAL A 258 3.23 -6.45 4.74
C VAL A 258 2.23 -5.64 5.56
N PHE A 259 2.18 -4.33 5.34
CA PHE A 259 1.29 -3.43 6.08
C PHE A 259 -0.19 -3.80 5.90
N ILE A 260 -0.61 -4.04 4.66
CA ILE A 260 -2.00 -4.38 4.37
C ILE A 260 -2.33 -5.79 4.87
N ASN A 261 -1.47 -6.80 4.64
CA ASN A 261 -1.74 -8.17 5.06
C ASN A 261 -1.88 -8.26 6.58
N VAL A 262 -0.93 -7.70 7.33
CA VAL A 262 -0.99 -7.65 8.80
C VAL A 262 -2.18 -6.82 9.27
N GLY A 263 -2.39 -5.66 8.67
CA GLY A 263 -3.49 -4.76 9.03
C GLY A 263 -4.88 -5.40 8.82
N MET A 264 -5.09 -6.12 7.71
CA MET A 264 -6.37 -6.76 7.44
C MET A 264 -6.62 -7.97 8.34
N THR A 265 -5.60 -8.76 8.68
CA THR A 265 -5.76 -9.90 9.60
C THR A 265 -6.07 -9.45 11.03
N MET A 266 -5.61 -8.25 11.42
CA MET A 266 -5.92 -7.61 12.70
C MET A 266 -7.21 -6.78 12.67
N GLY A 267 -7.79 -6.52 11.49
CA GLY A 267 -8.98 -5.70 11.31
C GLY A 267 -8.74 -4.19 11.40
N LEU A 268 -7.51 -3.74 11.16
CA LEU A 268 -7.14 -2.32 11.11
C LEU A 268 -7.43 -1.70 9.72
N VAL A 269 -7.44 -2.54 8.69
CA VAL A 269 -7.77 -2.16 7.31
C VAL A 269 -8.77 -3.16 6.74
N PRO A 270 -9.54 -2.78 5.69
CA PRO A 270 -10.48 -3.70 5.04
C PRO A 270 -9.79 -4.96 4.54
N VAL A 271 -10.53 -6.07 4.53
CA VAL A 271 -10.08 -7.31 3.90
C VAL A 271 -10.05 -7.11 2.39
N ILE A 272 -8.85 -7.07 1.81
CA ILE A 272 -8.62 -6.73 0.40
C ILE A 272 -8.04 -7.91 -0.39
N GLY A 273 -7.61 -8.99 0.28
CA GLY A 273 -7.08 -10.17 -0.39
C GLY A 273 -5.66 -9.95 -0.94
N ILE A 274 -4.75 -9.40 -0.14
CA ILE A 274 -3.34 -9.17 -0.51
C ILE A 274 -2.46 -10.19 0.23
N PRO A 275 -1.72 -11.06 -0.50
CA PRO A 275 -0.86 -12.06 0.13
C PRO A 275 0.37 -11.43 0.78
N LEU A 276 0.88 -12.08 1.83
CA LEU A 276 2.14 -11.73 2.48
C LEU A 276 3.32 -12.19 1.60
N PRO A 277 4.22 -11.28 1.16
CA PRO A 277 5.32 -11.64 0.27
C PRO A 277 6.19 -12.77 0.81
N LEU A 278 6.58 -13.71 -0.05
CA LEU A 278 7.49 -14.83 0.26
C LEU A 278 6.97 -15.85 1.29
N ILE A 279 5.86 -15.59 1.98
CA ILE A 279 5.31 -16.46 3.04
C ILE A 279 3.98 -17.07 2.61
N SER A 280 3.06 -16.26 2.04
CA SER A 280 1.77 -16.76 1.61
C SER A 280 1.90 -17.86 0.56
N TYR A 281 1.05 -18.88 0.69
CA TYR A 281 0.95 -19.95 -0.30
C TYR A 281 0.47 -19.38 -1.65
N GLY A 282 1.29 -19.64 -2.69
CA GLY A 282 0.98 -19.23 -4.06
C GLY A 282 2.26 -19.22 -4.90
N GLY A 283 2.44 -20.23 -5.75
CA GLY A 283 3.65 -20.39 -6.57
C GLY A 283 3.94 -19.17 -7.45
N SER A 284 2.90 -18.57 -8.04
CA SER A 284 3.03 -17.36 -8.87
C SER A 284 3.46 -16.14 -8.07
N SER A 285 2.90 -15.94 -6.88
CA SER A 285 3.24 -14.83 -5.99
C SER A 285 4.69 -14.96 -5.52
N PHE A 286 5.08 -16.15 -5.04
CA PHE A 286 6.45 -16.44 -4.61
C PHE A 286 7.47 -16.19 -5.72
N LEU A 287 7.22 -16.74 -6.93
CA LEU A 287 8.09 -16.55 -8.09
C LEU A 287 8.25 -15.08 -8.45
N SER A 288 7.18 -14.31 -8.45
CA SER A 288 7.24 -12.92 -8.84
C SER A 288 8.01 -12.05 -7.85
N PHE A 289 7.79 -12.20 -6.54
CA PHE A 289 8.60 -11.50 -5.53
C PHE A 289 10.06 -11.93 -5.60
N SER A 290 10.32 -13.22 -5.81
CA SER A 290 11.68 -13.74 -5.98
C SER A 290 12.36 -13.15 -7.21
N ILE A 291 11.70 -13.11 -8.38
CA ILE A 291 12.23 -12.51 -9.60
C ILE A 291 12.52 -11.02 -9.40
N MET A 292 11.62 -10.26 -8.74
CA MET A 292 11.86 -8.84 -8.46
C MET A 292 13.13 -8.63 -7.64
N ILE A 293 13.32 -9.41 -6.59
CA ILE A 293 14.49 -9.31 -5.71
C ILE A 293 15.76 -9.76 -6.44
N ILE A 294 15.72 -10.89 -7.17
CA ILE A 294 16.86 -11.40 -7.94
C ILE A 294 17.29 -10.41 -9.01
N LEU A 295 16.35 -9.81 -9.73
CA LEU A 295 16.64 -8.78 -10.73
C LEU A 295 17.35 -7.58 -10.09
N PHE A 296 16.88 -7.15 -8.91
CA PHE A 296 17.52 -6.06 -8.19
C PHE A 296 18.96 -6.40 -7.73
N ILE A 297 19.16 -7.64 -7.23
CA ILE A 297 20.51 -8.13 -6.88
C ILE A 297 21.41 -8.16 -8.12
N ARG A 298 20.88 -8.58 -9.28
CA ARG A 298 21.62 -8.58 -10.54
C ARG A 298 22.03 -7.18 -10.97
N LEU A 299 21.16 -6.19 -10.81
CA LEU A 299 21.48 -4.79 -11.07
C LEU A 299 22.57 -4.27 -10.12
N ASP A 300 22.55 -4.66 -8.85
CA ASP A 300 23.62 -4.28 -7.90
C ASP A 300 24.98 -4.91 -8.24
N MET A 301 24.98 -6.16 -8.72
CA MET A 301 26.21 -6.81 -9.19
C MET A 301 26.83 -6.08 -10.40
N GLY A 302 26.00 -5.64 -11.35
CA GLY A 302 26.43 -4.88 -12.54
C GLY A 302 27.09 -3.53 -12.19
N ARG A 303 26.78 -2.92 -11.06
CA ARG A 303 27.43 -1.71 -10.55
C ARG A 303 28.95 -1.87 -10.40
N LYS A 304 29.42 -3.04 -9.93
CA LYS A 304 30.84 -3.31 -9.73
C LYS A 304 31.61 -3.43 -11.06
N GLN A 305 30.94 -3.95 -12.09
CA GLN A 305 31.56 -4.08 -13.42
C GLN A 305 31.77 -2.74 -14.09
N SER A 306 30.85 -1.79 -13.95
CA SER A 306 31.04 -0.41 -14.47
C SER A 306 32.15 0.36 -13.76
N LEU A 307 32.51 -0.02 -12.52
CA LEU A 307 33.61 0.56 -11.77
C LEU A 307 34.96 0.01 -12.19
N ALA A 308 35.00 -1.21 -12.73
CA ALA A 308 36.26 -1.83 -13.22
C ALA A 308 36.64 -1.38 -14.64
N LEU A 309 35.67 -0.76 -15.36
CA LEU A 309 35.86 -0.27 -16.74
C LEU A 309 36.01 1.26 -16.83
N SER A 310 35.88 1.99 -15.72
CA SER A 310 36.11 3.42 -15.57
C SER A 310 37.43 3.70 -14.84
#